data_6f848f9eab173d580da7a471f4dd50a8
#
_entry.id   6f848f9eab173d580da7a471f4dd50a8
#
_cell.length_a   1.000
_cell.length_b   1.000
_cell.length_c   1.000
_cell.angle_alpha   90.00
_cell.angle_beta   90.00
_cell.angle_gamma   90.00
#
_symmetry.space_group_name_H-M   'P 1'
#
loop_
_entity.id
_entity.type
_entity.pdbx_description
1 polymer ?
#
loop_
_entity_poly.entity_id
_entity_poly.type
_entity_poly.pdbx_seq_one_letter_code
_entity_poly.pdbx_strand_id
1 'polypeptide(L)'
;MENNALQVDYSNWEAGKQYPEWMDEISLATISKGYLLPGETVKSAYRRVANAAAMRLKKPELGPKFMRLMWQGWLGLASPVLSNMGTDRGLPISCFGVDTPDSIRGIGLTNA
;
A
#
# COMPACT_ATOMS: atom_id res chain seq x y z
N MET A 1 -26.37 -9.47 -2.05
CA MET A 1 -25.55 -8.84 -1.04
C MET A 1 -25.22 -7.43 -1.45
N GLU A 2 -25.52 -6.52 -0.60
CA GLU A 2 -25.25 -5.11 -0.84
C GLU A 2 -23.78 -4.81 -1.00
N ASN A 3 -22.90 -5.63 -0.39
CA ASN A 3 -21.46 -5.41 -0.48
C ASN A 3 -20.86 -5.81 -1.80
N ASN A 4 -21.57 -6.60 -2.61
CA ASN A 4 -21.03 -7.06 -3.89
C ASN A 4 -20.78 -5.91 -4.85
N ALA A 5 -21.59 -4.86 -4.77
CA ALA A 5 -21.42 -3.69 -5.62
C ALA A 5 -20.13 -2.92 -5.33
N LEU A 6 -19.55 -3.11 -4.11
CA LEU A 6 -18.34 -2.42 -3.68
C LEU A 6 -17.10 -3.33 -3.70
N GLN A 7 -17.27 -4.60 -4.09
CA GLN A 7 -16.14 -5.52 -4.18
C GLN A 7 -15.43 -5.38 -5.51
N VAL A 8 -14.11 -5.48 -5.48
CA VAL A 8 -13.29 -5.41 -6.68
C VAL A 8 -12.98 -6.83 -7.16
N ASP A 9 -13.24 -7.09 -8.43
CA ASP A 9 -13.03 -8.41 -9.04
C ASP A 9 -11.63 -8.47 -9.68
N TYR A 10 -10.79 -9.32 -9.13
CA TYR A 10 -9.43 -9.56 -9.63
C TYR A 10 -9.25 -10.97 -10.18
N SER A 11 -10.35 -11.70 -10.43
CA SER A 11 -10.29 -13.12 -10.72
C SER A 11 -9.39 -13.47 -11.91
N ASN A 12 -9.37 -12.61 -12.94
CA ASN A 12 -8.60 -12.86 -14.16
C ASN A 12 -7.30 -12.06 -14.22
N TRP A 13 -6.92 -11.42 -13.12
CA TRP A 13 -5.77 -10.54 -13.17
C TRP A 13 -4.46 -11.33 -13.14
N GLU A 14 -3.67 -11.19 -14.19
CA GLU A 14 -2.30 -11.72 -14.29
C GLU A 14 -2.16 -13.11 -13.67
N ALA A 15 -3.04 -14.04 -14.05
CA ALA A 15 -3.05 -15.37 -13.48
C ALA A 15 -1.67 -16.03 -13.54
N GLY A 16 -1.24 -16.60 -12.41
CA GLY A 16 0.04 -17.27 -12.32
C GLY A 16 1.24 -16.38 -12.02
N LYS A 17 1.09 -15.07 -12.15
CA LYS A 17 2.18 -14.14 -11.85
C LYS A 17 2.04 -13.62 -10.43
N GLN A 18 3.13 -13.68 -9.65
CA GLN A 18 3.11 -13.24 -8.25
C GLN A 18 3.81 -11.91 -8.02
N TYR A 19 4.58 -11.44 -8.99
CA TYR A 19 5.25 -10.15 -8.90
C TYR A 19 5.46 -9.57 -10.31
N PRO A 20 5.66 -8.23 -10.41
CA PRO A 20 5.88 -7.59 -11.71
C PRO A 20 7.20 -7.99 -12.35
N GLU A 21 7.24 -8.01 -13.67
CA GLU A 21 8.44 -8.38 -14.42
C GLU A 21 9.62 -7.43 -14.16
N TRP A 22 9.34 -6.15 -13.87
CA TRP A 22 10.40 -5.18 -13.62
C TRP A 22 11.05 -5.34 -12.24
N MET A 23 10.47 -6.17 -11.39
CA MET A 23 10.95 -6.35 -10.01
C MET A 23 12.02 -7.44 -9.95
N ASP A 24 13.23 -7.07 -9.57
CA ASP A 24 14.35 -8.01 -9.47
C ASP A 24 14.42 -8.65 -8.08
N GLU A 25 15.43 -9.51 -7.87
CA GLU A 25 15.60 -10.22 -6.62
C GLU A 25 15.83 -9.28 -5.43
N ILE A 26 16.55 -8.19 -5.64
CA ILE A 26 16.83 -7.22 -4.60
C ILE A 26 15.55 -6.52 -4.19
N SER A 27 14.75 -6.11 -5.16
CA SER A 27 13.46 -5.48 -4.90
C SER A 27 12.52 -6.42 -4.16
N LEU A 28 12.46 -7.67 -4.57
CA LEU A 28 11.63 -8.69 -3.91
C LEU A 28 12.05 -8.91 -2.47
N ALA A 29 13.35 -9.01 -2.23
CA ALA A 29 13.87 -9.20 -0.87
C ALA A 29 13.54 -7.98 0.01
N THR A 30 13.68 -6.79 -0.52
CA THR A 30 13.40 -5.56 0.21
C THR A 30 11.92 -5.48 0.59
N ILE A 31 11.02 -5.73 -0.35
CA ILE A 31 9.58 -5.69 -0.10
C ILE A 31 9.17 -6.75 0.92
N SER A 32 9.75 -7.94 0.83
CA SER A 32 9.40 -9.05 1.72
C SER A 32 9.76 -8.80 3.18
N LYS A 33 10.73 -7.93 3.44
CA LYS A 33 11.23 -7.72 4.80
C LYS A 33 10.33 -6.86 5.67
N GLY A 34 9.56 -5.94 5.12
CA GLY A 34 8.81 -5.03 5.97
C GLY A 34 7.55 -4.43 5.38
N TYR A 35 7.23 -4.75 4.15
CA TYR A 35 6.08 -4.14 3.49
C TYR A 35 4.90 -5.09 3.33
N LEU A 36 5.14 -6.38 3.49
CA LEU A 36 4.09 -7.38 3.33
C LEU A 36 3.53 -7.79 4.67
N LEU A 37 2.23 -8.08 4.71
CA LEU A 37 1.61 -8.71 5.86
C LEU A 37 2.05 -10.18 5.91
N PRO A 38 1.98 -10.82 7.09
CA PRO A 38 2.32 -12.25 7.19
C PRO A 38 1.54 -13.08 6.17
N GLY A 39 2.26 -13.89 5.39
CA GLY A 39 1.65 -14.73 4.36
C GLY A 39 1.26 -14.02 3.08
N GLU A 40 1.50 -12.72 2.99
CA GLU A 40 1.14 -11.94 1.82
C GLU A 40 2.21 -12.04 0.73
N THR A 41 1.79 -12.06 -0.54
CA THR A 41 2.70 -11.96 -1.68
C THR A 41 2.71 -10.53 -2.19
N VAL A 42 3.65 -10.21 -3.09
CA VAL A 42 3.69 -8.89 -3.72
C VAL A 42 2.36 -8.60 -4.43
N LYS A 43 1.85 -9.59 -5.16
CA LYS A 43 0.57 -9.43 -5.87
C LYS A 43 -0.58 -9.13 -4.90
N SER A 44 -0.66 -9.87 -3.80
CA SER A 44 -1.74 -9.65 -2.83
C SER A 44 -1.56 -8.32 -2.10
N ALA A 45 -0.33 -7.87 -1.88
CA ALA A 45 -0.09 -6.56 -1.28
C ALA A 45 -0.55 -5.43 -2.21
N TYR A 46 -0.20 -5.52 -3.48
CA TYR A 46 -0.65 -4.53 -4.46
C TYR A 46 -2.17 -4.53 -4.58
N ARG A 47 -2.78 -5.71 -4.56
CA ARG A 47 -4.24 -5.83 -4.59
C ARG A 47 -4.87 -5.21 -3.36
N ARG A 48 -4.27 -5.42 -2.20
CA ARG A 48 -4.74 -4.81 -0.95
C ARG A 48 -4.76 -3.28 -1.06
N VAL A 49 -3.68 -2.69 -1.55
CA VAL A 49 -3.59 -1.24 -1.70
C VAL A 49 -4.59 -0.74 -2.74
N ALA A 50 -4.66 -1.39 -3.89
CA ALA A 50 -5.58 -1.01 -4.96
C ALA A 50 -7.03 -1.11 -4.51
N ASN A 51 -7.37 -2.19 -3.80
CA ASN A 51 -8.71 -2.38 -3.28
C ASN A 51 -9.06 -1.33 -2.24
N ALA A 52 -8.16 -1.05 -1.31
CA ALA A 52 -8.38 -0.05 -0.27
C ALA A 52 -8.62 1.34 -0.87
N ALA A 53 -7.82 1.72 -1.87
CA ALA A 53 -7.99 3.00 -2.54
C ALA A 53 -9.32 3.08 -3.30
N ALA A 54 -9.67 2.02 -4.02
CA ALA A 54 -10.92 1.98 -4.77
C ALA A 54 -12.13 2.06 -3.84
N MET A 55 -12.10 1.35 -2.73
CA MET A 55 -13.18 1.34 -1.75
C MET A 55 -13.29 2.68 -1.03
N ARG A 56 -12.17 3.32 -0.75
CA ARG A 56 -12.16 4.65 -0.13
C ARG A 56 -12.83 5.67 -1.02
N LEU A 57 -12.63 5.56 -2.33
CA LEU A 57 -13.25 6.45 -3.31
C LEU A 57 -14.67 6.02 -3.67
N LYS A 58 -15.12 4.86 -3.17
CA LYS A 58 -16.42 4.27 -3.50
C LYS A 58 -16.57 4.01 -5.00
N LYS A 59 -15.46 3.67 -5.66
CA LYS A 59 -15.40 3.36 -7.08
C LYS A 59 -14.65 2.06 -7.30
N PRO A 60 -15.30 0.90 -7.09
CA PRO A 60 -14.61 -0.37 -7.18
C PRO A 60 -14.00 -0.66 -8.55
N GLU A 61 -14.51 -0.03 -9.61
CA GLU A 61 -13.96 -0.17 -10.95
C GLU A 61 -12.56 0.39 -11.08
N LEU A 62 -12.12 1.24 -10.15
CA LEU A 62 -10.76 1.79 -10.16
C LEU A 62 -9.71 0.81 -9.63
N GLY A 63 -10.14 -0.21 -8.89
CA GLY A 63 -9.22 -1.19 -8.33
C GLY A 63 -8.31 -1.84 -9.36
N PRO A 64 -8.86 -2.48 -10.40
CA PRO A 64 -8.05 -3.06 -11.46
C PRO A 64 -7.17 -2.05 -12.19
N LYS A 65 -7.64 -0.82 -12.33
CA LYS A 65 -6.85 0.26 -12.97
C LYS A 65 -5.65 0.63 -12.11
N PHE A 66 -5.84 0.80 -10.81
CA PHE A 66 -4.73 1.05 -9.88
C PHE A 66 -3.76 -0.11 -9.87
N MET A 67 -4.26 -1.33 -9.84
CA MET A 67 -3.45 -2.54 -9.86
C MET A 67 -2.57 -2.57 -11.11
N ARG A 68 -3.13 -2.26 -12.27
CA ARG A 68 -2.39 -2.23 -13.52
C ARG A 68 -1.29 -1.19 -13.50
N LEU A 69 -1.59 0.02 -13.02
CA LEU A 69 -0.59 1.10 -12.96
C LEU A 69 0.58 0.72 -12.06
N MET A 70 0.30 0.11 -10.91
CA MET A 70 1.34 -0.33 -10.00
C MET A 70 2.14 -1.50 -10.58
N TRP A 71 1.44 -2.45 -11.20
CA TRP A 71 2.07 -3.64 -11.76
C TRP A 71 3.00 -3.32 -12.92
N GLN A 72 2.65 -2.34 -13.72
CA GLN A 72 3.46 -1.92 -14.87
C GLN A 72 4.56 -0.92 -14.49
N GLY A 73 4.61 -0.50 -13.24
CA GLY A 73 5.63 0.43 -12.79
C GLY A 73 5.36 1.88 -13.11
N TRP A 74 4.16 2.21 -13.59
CA TRP A 74 3.78 3.59 -13.89
C TRP A 74 3.47 4.40 -12.63
N LEU A 75 3.05 3.73 -11.58
CA LEU A 75 2.70 4.35 -10.31
C LEU A 75 3.57 3.74 -9.22
N GLY A 76 4.46 4.55 -8.66
CA GLY A 76 5.28 4.13 -7.52
C GLY A 76 4.58 4.47 -6.22
N LEU A 77 4.52 3.50 -5.31
CA LEU A 77 3.92 3.69 -4.00
C LEU A 77 4.97 4.15 -3.00
N ALA A 78 4.61 5.14 -2.19
CA ALA A 78 5.43 5.50 -1.04
C ALA A 78 5.43 4.32 -0.05
N SER A 79 6.52 4.16 0.71
CA SER A 79 6.66 3.05 1.64
C SER A 79 5.48 2.88 2.59
N PRO A 80 4.98 3.94 3.26
CA PRO A 80 3.85 3.76 4.19
C PRO A 80 2.55 3.41 3.47
N VAL A 81 2.38 3.80 2.20
CA VAL A 81 1.21 3.39 1.44
C VAL A 81 1.23 1.89 1.22
N LEU A 82 2.36 1.36 0.77
CA LEU A 82 2.48 -0.07 0.52
C LEU A 82 2.36 -0.90 1.80
N SER A 83 2.97 -0.46 2.89
CA SER A 83 2.97 -1.22 4.13
C SER A 83 1.69 -1.08 4.94
N ASN A 84 1.00 0.05 4.86
CA ASN A 84 -0.09 0.36 5.80
C ASN A 84 -1.47 0.48 5.16
N MET A 85 -1.56 0.87 3.88
CA MET A 85 -2.88 1.07 3.29
C MET A 85 -3.67 -0.24 3.22
N GLY A 86 -4.89 -0.20 3.70
CA GLY A 86 -5.74 -1.38 3.78
C GLY A 86 -5.45 -2.26 4.99
N THR A 87 -4.68 -1.77 5.96
CA THR A 87 -4.34 -2.49 7.19
C THR A 87 -4.63 -1.64 8.40
N ASP A 88 -4.49 -2.24 9.59
CA ASP A 88 -4.60 -1.53 10.87
C ASP A 88 -3.24 -1.10 11.42
N ARG A 89 -2.14 -1.30 10.65
CA ARG A 89 -0.80 -1.11 11.18
C ARG A 89 -0.39 0.33 11.38
N GLY A 90 -1.04 1.26 10.70
CA GLY A 90 -0.68 2.67 10.81
C GLY A 90 -1.30 3.48 9.68
N LEU A 91 -0.84 4.69 9.53
CA LEU A 91 -1.34 5.60 8.50
C LEU A 91 -0.52 5.45 7.22
N PRO A 92 -1.15 5.63 6.04
CA PRO A 92 -0.43 5.55 4.76
C PRO A 92 0.29 6.85 4.41
N ILE A 93 0.90 7.50 5.40
CA ILE A 93 1.64 8.74 5.22
C ILE A 93 2.97 8.65 5.96
N SER A 94 3.97 9.36 5.45
CA SER A 94 5.30 9.35 6.03
C SER A 94 5.70 10.68 6.65
N CYS A 95 4.97 11.74 6.39
CA CYS A 95 5.30 13.08 6.88
C CYS A 95 4.37 13.46 8.02
N PHE A 96 4.96 13.89 9.13
CA PHE A 96 4.23 14.31 10.32
C PHE A 96 4.69 15.69 10.73
N GLY A 97 3.73 16.57 11.05
CA GLY A 97 4.03 17.83 11.70
C GLY A 97 3.96 17.66 13.21
N VAL A 98 4.96 18.12 13.89
CA VAL A 98 5.01 18.08 15.36
C VAL A 98 5.24 19.48 15.87
N ASP A 99 4.34 19.96 16.74
CA ASP A 99 4.50 21.27 17.39
C ASP A 99 5.61 21.17 18.44
N THR A 100 6.70 21.90 18.20
CA THR A 100 7.83 21.87 19.11
C THR A 100 7.95 23.24 19.77
N PRO A 101 7.85 23.33 21.12
CA PRO A 101 8.08 24.59 21.82
C PRO A 101 9.49 25.12 21.55
N ASP A 102 9.60 26.44 21.51
CA ASP A 102 10.87 27.11 21.21
C ASP A 102 11.78 27.06 22.46
N SER A 103 12.22 25.86 22.82
CA SER A 103 13.11 25.60 23.92
C SER A 103 13.80 24.26 23.73
N ILE A 104 14.98 24.09 24.33
CA ILE A 104 15.71 22.82 24.25
C ILE A 104 14.94 21.71 24.90
N ARG A 105 14.26 21.97 26.02
CA ARG A 105 13.46 20.98 26.72
C ARG A 105 12.27 20.54 25.86
N GLY A 106 11.58 21.50 25.25
CA GLY A 106 10.45 21.20 24.37
C GLY A 106 10.88 20.37 23.19
N ILE A 107 12.02 20.69 22.57
CA ILE A 107 12.56 19.93 21.46
C ILE A 107 12.87 18.50 21.91
N GLY A 108 13.51 18.34 23.07
CA GLY A 108 13.85 17.02 23.60
C GLY A 108 12.60 16.17 23.88
N LEU A 109 11.56 16.76 24.46
CA LEU A 109 10.32 16.05 24.73
C LEU A 109 9.58 15.67 23.45
N THR A 110 9.63 16.52 22.44
CA THR A 110 8.98 16.26 21.16
C THR A 110 9.66 15.13 20.40
N ASN A 111 10.97 15.02 20.52
CA ASN A 111 11.75 14.00 19.82
C ASN A 111 11.93 12.71 20.61
N ALA A 112 11.48 12.69 21.83
CA ALA A 112 11.52 11.48 22.65
C ALA A 112 10.36 10.56 22.29
#